data_ccc1c995d1441f3f368ab789e0c36053
#
_entry.id   ccc1c995d1441f3f368ab789e0c36053
#
_cell.length_a   1.000
_cell.length_b   1.000
_cell.length_c   1.000
_cell.angle_alpha   90.00
_cell.angle_beta   90.00
_cell.angle_gamma   90.00
#
_symmetry.space_group_name_H-M   'P 1'
#
loop_
_entity.id
_entity.type
_entity.pdbx_description
1 polymer ?
#
loop_
_entity_poly.entity_id
_entity_poly.type
_entity_poly.pdbx_seq_one_letter_code
_entity_poly.pdbx_strand_id
1 'polypeptide(L)'
;MGKLVINSYDEFAAHLGEELGVSEWLQVDQDRINLFADATLDHQWIHVDVERAKKESQYQSTIAHGYLTLSLLPYMWDQIIEVNNIKMLVNYGMDKMRFGQPVVTGSRIRLVTKLHNIQNLRGICKSEIEFKIEIEGQRKPALEGIASFLYYFI
;
A
#
# COMPACT_ATOMS: atom_id res chain seq x y z
N MET A 1 -10.88 3.31 -13.61
CA MET A 1 -11.12 4.77 -13.54
C MET A 1 -9.83 5.53 -13.82
N GLY A 2 -9.95 6.76 -14.29
CA GLY A 2 -8.79 7.59 -14.54
C GLY A 2 -8.10 8.02 -13.25
N LYS A 3 -6.80 8.25 -13.35
CA LYS A 3 -6.00 8.75 -12.21
C LYS A 3 -6.32 10.21 -11.93
N LEU A 4 -6.18 10.60 -10.66
CA LEU A 4 -6.13 12.01 -10.28
C LEU A 4 -4.82 12.59 -10.78
N VAL A 5 -4.87 13.63 -11.62
CA VAL A 5 -3.67 14.24 -12.19
C VAL A 5 -3.29 15.48 -11.41
N ILE A 6 -2.05 15.54 -10.95
CA ILE A 6 -1.49 16.64 -10.17
C ILE A 6 -0.25 17.18 -10.89
N ASN A 7 -0.20 18.47 -11.17
CA ASN A 7 0.91 19.10 -11.89
C ASN A 7 1.76 20.03 -11.04
N SER A 8 1.31 20.33 -9.82
CA SER A 8 2.01 21.27 -8.93
C SER A 8 1.65 21.00 -7.47
N TYR A 9 2.44 21.58 -6.57
CA TYR A 9 2.13 21.56 -5.14
C TYR A 9 0.73 22.13 -4.86
N ASP A 10 0.41 23.27 -5.44
CA ASP A 10 -0.88 23.94 -5.19
C ASP A 10 -2.06 23.08 -5.63
N GLU A 11 -1.93 22.40 -6.77
CA GLU A 11 -2.98 21.47 -7.21
C GLU A 11 -3.15 20.33 -6.24
N PHE A 12 -2.05 19.78 -5.70
CA PHE A 12 -2.11 18.71 -4.72
C PHE A 12 -2.76 19.19 -3.42
N ALA A 13 -2.32 20.34 -2.92
CA ALA A 13 -2.82 20.92 -1.67
C ALA A 13 -4.32 21.24 -1.72
N ALA A 14 -4.86 21.50 -2.91
CA ALA A 14 -6.29 21.75 -3.09
C ALA A 14 -7.16 20.57 -2.69
N HIS A 15 -6.60 19.36 -2.65
CA HIS A 15 -7.31 18.14 -2.26
C HIS A 15 -7.17 17.79 -0.78
N LEU A 16 -6.64 18.71 0.04
CA LEU A 16 -6.46 18.45 1.47
C LEU A 16 -7.78 18.04 2.13
N GLY A 17 -7.76 16.91 2.82
CA GLY A 17 -8.92 16.35 3.50
C GLY A 17 -9.85 15.53 2.61
N GLU A 18 -9.59 15.46 1.31
CA GLU A 18 -10.40 14.72 0.36
C GLU A 18 -9.89 13.29 0.13
N GLU A 19 -10.82 12.40 -0.20
CA GLU A 19 -10.46 11.09 -0.74
C GLU A 19 -9.81 11.27 -2.09
N LEU A 20 -8.66 10.63 -2.29
CA LEU A 20 -7.90 10.77 -3.54
C LEU A 20 -8.22 9.69 -4.54
N GLY A 21 -8.74 8.57 -4.09
CA GLY A 21 -9.14 7.47 -4.94
C GLY A 21 -8.89 6.11 -4.34
N VAL A 22 -9.24 5.09 -5.14
CA VAL A 22 -9.18 3.68 -4.77
C VAL A 22 -8.52 2.94 -5.93
N SER A 23 -7.57 2.06 -5.63
CA SER A 23 -6.92 1.24 -6.66
C SER A 23 -7.83 0.13 -7.16
N GLU A 24 -7.42 -0.50 -8.26
CA GLU A 24 -8.02 -1.76 -8.67
C GLU A 24 -7.69 -2.85 -7.65
N TRP A 25 -8.48 -3.92 -7.65
CA TRP A 25 -8.19 -5.11 -6.88
C TRP A 25 -6.95 -5.81 -7.42
N LEU A 26 -6.05 -6.19 -6.52
CA LEU A 26 -4.84 -6.94 -6.84
C LEU A 26 -4.87 -8.28 -6.11
N GLN A 27 -4.74 -9.37 -6.86
CA GLN A 27 -4.67 -10.70 -6.26
C GLN A 27 -3.27 -10.96 -5.70
N VAL A 28 -3.22 -11.43 -4.46
CA VAL A 28 -1.98 -11.83 -3.80
C VAL A 28 -1.94 -13.36 -3.75
N ASP A 29 -1.28 -13.95 -4.73
CA ASP A 29 -1.17 -15.41 -4.85
C ASP A 29 0.11 -15.96 -4.22
N GLN A 30 0.21 -17.27 -4.15
CA GLN A 30 1.36 -17.95 -3.55
C GLN A 30 2.66 -17.65 -4.29
N ASP A 31 2.63 -17.51 -5.61
CA ASP A 31 3.83 -17.20 -6.39
C ASP A 31 4.42 -15.85 -5.99
N ARG A 32 3.57 -14.84 -5.80
CA ARG A 32 4.01 -13.51 -5.34
C ARG A 32 4.58 -13.57 -3.92
N ILE A 33 3.95 -14.33 -3.05
CA ILE A 33 4.43 -14.52 -1.67
C ILE A 33 5.80 -15.20 -1.68
N ASN A 34 5.98 -16.22 -2.50
CA ASN A 34 7.25 -16.93 -2.62
C ASN A 34 8.36 -16.01 -3.16
N LEU A 35 8.05 -15.18 -4.16
CA LEU A 35 9.00 -14.20 -4.69
C LEU A 35 9.44 -13.20 -3.62
N PHE A 36 8.51 -12.73 -2.80
CA PHE A 36 8.83 -11.81 -1.70
C PHE A 36 9.69 -12.49 -0.64
N ALA A 37 9.37 -13.75 -0.30
CA ALA A 37 10.17 -14.53 0.64
C ALA A 37 11.60 -14.69 0.15
N ASP A 38 11.78 -14.95 -1.15
CA ASP A 38 13.10 -15.09 -1.75
C ASP A 38 13.87 -13.76 -1.74
N ALA A 39 13.18 -12.67 -2.05
CA ALA A 39 13.80 -11.34 -2.10
C ALA A 39 14.24 -10.84 -0.73
N THR A 40 13.50 -11.17 0.34
CA THR A 40 13.72 -10.67 1.70
C THR A 40 14.35 -11.69 2.64
N LEU A 41 14.45 -12.93 2.19
CA LEU A 41 14.96 -14.06 2.96
C LEU A 41 14.07 -14.45 4.16
N ASP A 42 12.82 -14.02 4.15
CA ASP A 42 11.83 -14.41 5.15
C ASP A 42 11.03 -15.60 4.64
N HIS A 43 11.51 -16.80 4.96
CA HIS A 43 10.91 -18.06 4.54
C HIS A 43 10.15 -18.76 5.67
N GLN A 44 9.54 -18.00 6.58
CA GLN A 44 8.76 -18.59 7.65
C GLN A 44 7.64 -19.47 7.05
N TRP A 45 7.42 -20.63 7.67
CA TRP A 45 6.50 -21.63 7.13
C TRP A 45 5.07 -21.13 6.91
N ILE A 46 4.62 -20.16 7.71
CA ILE A 46 3.26 -19.61 7.59
C ILE A 46 3.03 -18.92 6.24
N HIS A 47 4.11 -18.56 5.53
CA HIS A 47 4.04 -17.89 4.24
C HIS A 47 4.30 -18.84 3.06
N VAL A 48 5.18 -19.81 3.24
CA VAL A 48 5.70 -20.58 2.09
C VAL A 48 5.40 -22.07 2.11
N ASP A 49 5.10 -22.67 3.27
CA ASP A 49 4.83 -24.09 3.37
C ASP A 49 3.33 -24.37 3.33
N VAL A 50 2.80 -24.56 2.12
CA VAL A 50 1.38 -24.75 1.87
C VAL A 50 0.83 -25.96 2.62
N GLU A 51 1.54 -27.10 2.61
CA GLU A 51 1.07 -28.34 3.24
C GLU A 51 1.05 -28.23 4.75
N ARG A 52 2.09 -27.64 5.34
CA ARG A 52 2.14 -27.41 6.77
C ARG A 52 1.06 -26.41 7.20
N ALA A 53 0.85 -25.35 6.42
CA ALA A 53 -0.16 -24.35 6.73
C ALA A 53 -1.57 -24.92 6.74
N LYS A 54 -1.89 -25.85 5.84
CA LYS A 54 -3.18 -26.53 5.84
C LYS A 54 -3.44 -27.28 7.13
N LYS A 55 -2.41 -27.85 7.73
CA LYS A 55 -2.52 -28.70 8.93
C LYS A 55 -2.41 -27.91 10.23
N GLU A 56 -1.51 -26.95 10.27
CA GLU A 56 -1.11 -26.28 11.52
C GLU A 56 -1.54 -24.82 11.64
N SER A 57 -1.83 -24.14 10.51
CA SER A 57 -2.25 -22.73 10.55
C SER A 57 -3.71 -22.62 10.97
N GLN A 58 -4.00 -21.64 11.84
CA GLN A 58 -5.38 -21.32 12.20
C GLN A 58 -6.20 -20.85 11.00
N TYR A 59 -5.56 -20.43 9.92
CA TYR A 59 -6.22 -20.00 8.67
C TYR A 59 -6.38 -21.15 7.68
N GLN A 60 -5.82 -22.33 7.98
CA GLN A 60 -5.81 -23.51 7.10
C GLN A 60 -5.22 -23.20 5.72
N SER A 61 -4.35 -22.21 5.65
CA SER A 61 -3.72 -21.74 4.42
C SER A 61 -2.50 -20.90 4.77
N THR A 62 -1.65 -20.66 3.78
CA THR A 62 -0.59 -19.67 3.93
C THR A 62 -1.16 -18.27 3.92
N ILE A 63 -0.42 -17.33 4.50
CA ILE A 63 -0.77 -15.91 4.50
C ILE A 63 0.39 -15.09 3.94
N ALA A 64 0.06 -13.94 3.35
CA ALA A 64 1.07 -13.02 2.86
C ALA A 64 1.84 -12.41 4.05
N HIS A 65 3.13 -12.10 3.82
CA HIS A 65 3.88 -11.29 4.76
C HIS A 65 3.20 -9.93 4.90
N GLY A 66 3.12 -9.42 6.12
CA GLY A 66 2.63 -8.06 6.32
C GLY A 66 3.46 -7.05 5.52
N TYR A 67 4.77 -7.24 5.46
CA TYR A 67 5.65 -6.38 4.69
C TYR A 67 5.48 -6.50 3.18
N LEU A 68 5.00 -7.63 2.67
CA LEU A 68 4.61 -7.73 1.27
C LEU A 68 3.41 -6.81 0.99
N THR A 69 2.39 -6.90 1.82
CA THR A 69 1.20 -6.06 1.69
C THR A 69 1.59 -4.57 1.70
N LEU A 70 2.45 -4.18 2.63
CA LEU A 70 2.98 -2.80 2.68
C LEU A 70 3.75 -2.46 1.40
N SER A 71 4.58 -3.36 0.92
CA SER A 71 5.43 -3.13 -0.26
C SER A 71 4.64 -2.98 -1.56
N LEU A 72 3.39 -3.45 -1.58
CA LEU A 72 2.50 -3.29 -2.73
C LEU A 72 1.80 -1.93 -2.77
N LEU A 73 1.90 -1.14 -1.69
CA LEU A 73 1.27 0.18 -1.61
C LEU A 73 1.71 1.11 -2.75
N PRO A 74 3.00 1.26 -3.06
CA PRO A 74 3.40 2.16 -4.16
C PRO A 74 2.82 1.77 -5.52
N TYR A 75 2.73 0.47 -5.81
CA TYR A 75 2.11 0.00 -7.05
C TYR A 75 0.64 0.39 -7.13
N MET A 76 -0.10 0.18 -6.04
CA MET A 76 -1.52 0.54 -5.98
C MET A 76 -1.71 2.07 -5.96
N TRP A 77 -0.80 2.81 -5.32
CA TRP A 77 -0.82 4.27 -5.31
C TRP A 77 -0.65 4.86 -6.71
N ASP A 78 0.23 4.26 -7.51
CA ASP A 78 0.44 4.68 -8.90
C ASP A 78 -0.82 4.56 -9.76
N GLN A 79 -1.75 3.69 -9.38
CA GLN A 79 -3.03 3.57 -10.07
C GLN A 79 -4.01 4.70 -9.74
N ILE A 80 -3.84 5.33 -8.58
CA ILE A 80 -4.74 6.35 -8.05
C ILE A 80 -4.37 7.74 -8.55
N ILE A 81 -3.08 8.05 -8.57
CA ILE A 81 -2.58 9.40 -8.81
C ILE A 81 -1.47 9.41 -9.86
N GLU A 82 -1.44 10.48 -10.63
CA GLU A 82 -0.34 10.80 -11.54
C GLU A 82 0.18 12.17 -11.17
N VAL A 83 1.42 12.23 -10.72
CA VAL A 83 2.06 13.51 -10.35
C VAL A 83 3.09 13.86 -11.39
N ASN A 84 2.85 14.95 -12.09
CA ASN A 84 3.72 15.45 -13.17
C ASN A 84 4.72 16.49 -12.65
N ASN A 85 5.69 16.85 -13.49
CA ASN A 85 6.67 17.88 -13.20
C ASN A 85 7.51 17.60 -11.95
N ILE A 86 7.84 16.33 -11.74
CA ILE A 86 8.69 15.89 -10.64
C ILE A 86 9.96 15.24 -11.16
N LYS A 87 11.04 15.39 -10.40
CA LYS A 87 12.29 14.65 -10.65
C LYS A 87 12.21 13.24 -10.11
N MET A 88 11.62 13.09 -8.92
CA MET A 88 11.50 11.81 -8.25
C MET A 88 10.47 11.85 -7.13
N LEU A 89 10.03 10.68 -6.74
CA LEU A 89 9.19 10.40 -5.58
C LEU A 89 9.99 9.55 -4.61
N VAL A 90 10.00 9.91 -3.34
CA VAL A 90 10.71 9.16 -2.31
C VAL A 90 9.75 8.75 -1.20
N ASN A 91 9.83 7.49 -0.80
CA ASN A 91 9.14 7.01 0.40
C ASN A 91 9.86 7.59 1.60
N TYR A 92 9.16 8.37 2.42
CA TYR A 92 9.77 9.10 3.52
C TYR A 92 9.50 8.49 4.89
N GLY A 93 8.29 8.04 5.14
CA GLY A 93 7.96 7.46 6.44
C GLY A 93 6.55 6.90 6.52
N MET A 94 6.28 6.30 7.67
CA MET A 94 4.99 5.74 8.04
C MET A 94 4.67 6.15 9.46
N ASP A 95 3.45 6.61 9.69
CA ASP A 95 2.92 6.91 11.02
C ASP A 95 1.67 6.09 11.28
N LYS A 96 1.47 5.76 12.56
CA LYS A 96 0.25 5.06 13.02
C LYS A 96 -0.06 3.81 12.19
N MET A 97 0.97 3.19 11.66
CA MET A 97 0.82 1.99 10.85
C MET A 97 0.44 0.81 11.73
N ARG A 98 -0.57 0.07 11.30
CA ARG A 98 -1.08 -1.06 12.04
C ARG A 98 -1.46 -2.18 11.09
N PHE A 99 -0.91 -3.37 11.33
CA PHE A 99 -1.36 -4.57 10.64
C PHE A 99 -2.67 -5.04 11.27
N GLY A 100 -3.61 -5.42 10.43
CA GLY A 100 -4.91 -5.91 10.85
C GLY A 100 -5.16 -7.34 10.41
N GLN A 101 -6.17 -7.53 9.58
CA GLN A 101 -6.57 -8.85 9.10
C GLN A 101 -5.48 -9.46 8.21
N PRO A 102 -5.06 -10.72 8.43
CA PRO A 102 -4.11 -11.40 7.55
C PRO A 102 -4.65 -11.54 6.13
N VAL A 103 -3.76 -11.38 5.16
CA VAL A 103 -4.08 -11.62 3.75
C VAL A 103 -3.80 -13.08 3.44
N VAL A 104 -4.86 -13.89 3.38
CA VAL A 104 -4.75 -15.30 3.01
C VAL A 104 -4.39 -15.41 1.54
N THR A 105 -3.50 -16.36 1.19
CA THR A 105 -3.09 -16.57 -0.20
C THR A 105 -4.31 -16.67 -1.13
N GLY A 106 -4.25 -16.00 -2.28
CA GLY A 106 -5.35 -15.94 -3.22
C GLY A 106 -6.34 -14.80 -3.00
N SER A 107 -6.26 -14.09 -1.87
CA SER A 107 -7.11 -12.93 -1.59
C SER A 107 -6.79 -11.78 -2.53
N ARG A 108 -7.77 -10.90 -2.75
CA ARG A 108 -7.57 -9.65 -3.48
C ARG A 108 -7.58 -8.49 -2.51
N ILE A 109 -6.67 -7.55 -2.72
CA ILE A 109 -6.51 -6.35 -1.91
C ILE A 109 -6.61 -5.10 -2.78
N ARG A 110 -6.96 -3.97 -2.16
CA ARG A 110 -6.95 -2.66 -2.82
C ARG A 110 -6.59 -1.57 -1.84
N LEU A 111 -6.08 -0.47 -2.37
CA LEU A 111 -5.68 0.70 -1.60
C LEU A 111 -6.78 1.76 -1.67
N VAL A 112 -7.14 2.30 -0.50
CA VAL A 112 -8.04 3.45 -0.36
C VAL A 112 -7.26 4.58 0.29
N THR A 113 -7.35 5.80 -0.26
CA THR A 113 -6.48 6.90 0.14
C THR A 113 -7.22 8.21 0.35
N LYS A 114 -6.69 9.00 1.28
CA LYS A 114 -7.16 10.35 1.60
C LYS A 114 -5.95 11.24 1.87
N LEU A 115 -5.96 12.48 1.40
CA LEU A 115 -4.89 13.42 1.71
C LEU A 115 -5.08 13.95 3.14
N HIS A 116 -4.22 13.49 4.05
CA HIS A 116 -4.28 13.83 5.46
C HIS A 116 -3.62 15.17 5.76
N ASN A 117 -2.42 15.37 5.21
CA ASN A 117 -1.65 16.60 5.40
C ASN A 117 -0.71 16.81 4.22
N ILE A 118 -0.30 18.05 4.00
CA ILE A 118 0.63 18.39 2.94
C ILE A 118 1.44 19.62 3.37
N GLN A 119 2.75 19.61 3.11
CA GLN A 119 3.67 20.67 3.49
C GLN A 119 4.64 20.96 2.35
N ASN A 120 4.95 22.24 2.18
CA ASN A 120 6.01 22.65 1.28
C ASN A 120 7.30 22.84 2.08
N LEU A 121 8.25 21.93 1.90
CA LEU A 121 9.55 21.97 2.57
C LEU A 121 10.59 22.57 1.62
N ARG A 122 10.51 23.86 1.37
CA ARG A 122 11.45 24.58 0.49
C ARG A 122 11.48 23.98 -0.92
N GLY A 123 10.31 23.79 -1.52
CA GLY A 123 10.19 23.22 -2.87
C GLY A 123 10.02 21.71 -2.91
N ILE A 124 10.15 21.02 -1.78
CA ILE A 124 9.89 19.59 -1.68
C ILE A 124 8.50 19.42 -1.08
N CYS A 125 7.62 18.75 -1.80
CA CYS A 125 6.26 18.49 -1.32
C CYS A 125 6.25 17.25 -0.44
N LYS A 126 5.97 17.42 0.86
CA LYS A 126 5.73 16.32 1.76
C LYS A 126 4.22 16.09 1.84
N SER A 127 3.76 14.99 1.26
CA SER A 127 2.35 14.59 1.33
C SER A 127 2.19 13.45 2.32
N GLU A 128 1.21 13.59 3.22
CA GLU A 128 0.86 12.54 4.18
C GLU A 128 -0.48 11.97 3.75
N ILE A 129 -0.46 10.68 3.39
CA ILE A 129 -1.61 9.98 2.83
C ILE A 129 -2.16 9.01 3.88
N GLU A 130 -3.36 9.29 4.36
CA GLU A 130 -4.08 8.31 5.18
C GLU A 130 -4.55 7.20 4.26
N PHE A 131 -4.23 5.96 4.61
CA PHE A 131 -4.53 4.84 3.74
C PHE A 131 -5.08 3.64 4.49
N LYS A 132 -5.84 2.84 3.77
CA LYS A 132 -6.25 1.50 4.16
C LYS A 132 -6.01 0.57 3.00
N ILE A 133 -5.50 -0.63 3.29
CA ILE A 133 -5.45 -1.72 2.32
C ILE A 133 -6.54 -2.69 2.71
N GLU A 134 -7.59 -2.72 1.90
CA GLU A 134 -8.77 -3.56 2.12
C GLU A 134 -8.57 -4.94 1.51
N ILE A 135 -9.22 -5.94 2.11
CA ILE A 135 -9.27 -7.30 1.57
C ILE A 135 -10.70 -7.54 1.10
N GLU A 136 -10.86 -8.00 -0.13
CA GLU A 136 -12.17 -8.29 -0.69
C GLU A 136 -12.94 -9.27 0.19
N GLY A 137 -14.17 -8.90 0.54
CA GLY A 137 -15.03 -9.73 1.37
C GLY A 137 -14.77 -9.64 2.87
N GLN A 138 -13.81 -8.85 3.32
CA GLN A 138 -13.49 -8.68 4.73
C GLN A 138 -13.87 -7.28 5.21
N ARG A 139 -14.36 -7.18 6.46
CA ARG A 139 -14.71 -5.87 7.05
C ARG A 139 -13.50 -5.10 7.54
N LYS A 140 -12.50 -5.83 8.07
CA LYS A 140 -11.30 -5.20 8.63
C LYS A 140 -10.21 -5.12 7.57
N PRO A 141 -9.46 -4.01 7.52
CA PRO A 141 -8.36 -3.89 6.56
C PRO A 141 -7.18 -4.77 6.94
N ALA A 142 -6.36 -5.10 5.95
CA ALA A 142 -5.09 -5.80 6.16
C ALA A 142 -4.05 -4.88 6.81
N LEU A 143 -4.10 -3.60 6.45
CA LEU A 143 -3.12 -2.61 6.89
C LEU A 143 -3.76 -1.24 6.81
N GLU A 144 -3.43 -0.37 7.78
CA GLU A 144 -3.84 1.03 7.76
C GLU A 144 -2.77 1.90 8.38
N GLY A 145 -2.75 3.17 8.04
CA GLY A 145 -1.79 4.11 8.57
C GLY A 145 -1.75 5.40 7.77
N ILE A 146 -0.65 6.14 7.96
CA ILE A 146 -0.36 7.36 7.23
C ILE A 146 1.00 7.18 6.57
N ALA A 147 1.02 7.21 5.23
CA ALA A 147 2.25 7.13 4.44
C ALA A 147 2.72 8.53 4.07
N SER A 148 3.99 8.82 4.29
CA SER A 148 4.58 10.09 3.92
C SER A 148 5.44 9.93 2.67
N PHE A 149 5.14 10.71 1.64
CA PHE A 149 5.89 10.75 0.38
C PHE A 149 6.51 12.13 0.18
N LEU A 150 7.71 12.16 -0.36
CA LEU A 150 8.35 13.40 -0.80
C LEU A 150 8.32 13.47 -2.32
N TYR A 151 7.70 14.51 -2.84
CA TYR A 151 7.68 14.82 -4.27
C TYR A 151 8.61 15.97 -4.54
N TYR A 152 9.59 15.75 -5.40
CA TYR A 152 10.57 16.75 -5.78
C TYR A 152 10.13 17.42 -7.07
N PHE A 153 9.30 18.47 -6.96
CA PHE A 153 8.84 19.22 -8.13
C PHE A 153 9.98 19.96 -8.82
N ILE A 154 9.89 20.06 -10.15
CA ILE A 154 10.87 20.76 -10.97
C ILE A 154 10.54 22.25 -10.98
#